data_846cfbc00993dc302d2c59f863aded3b
#
_entry.id   846cfbc00993dc302d2c59f863aded3b
#
_cell.length_a   1.000
_cell.length_b   1.000
_cell.length_c   1.000
_cell.angle_alpha   90.00
_cell.angle_beta   90.00
_cell.angle_gamma   90.00
#
_symmetry.space_group_name_H-M   'P 1'
#
loop_
_entity.id
_entity.type
_entity.pdbx_description
1 polymer ?
#
loop_
_entity_poly.entity_id
_entity_poly.type
_entity_poly.pdbx_seq_one_letter_code
_entity_poly.pdbx_strand_id
1 'polypeptide(L)'
;MKITKEQLKAIMPNIEGNIKKNKHFAGMTLDEVTELLNKYAEEFGITTPRRWAHYLAQIAHESMEFRYTEEIASGAKYDTGALAVRLGNTPAKDGDGQKYKGRGLIQLTGKYNYAEYKKYCGFDVVKQTELLAKPIGAIRSSMWFWRKKNLNYYADIDALLTITKLSNGGTNGYSERKKYHDRAERVLV
;
A
#
# COMPACT_ATOMS: atom_id res chain seq x y z
N MET A 1 -2.18 -16.08 11.66
CA MET A 1 -3.10 -16.56 10.60
C MET A 1 -2.45 -16.30 9.25
N LYS A 2 -2.57 -17.24 8.32
CA LYS A 2 -2.22 -17.06 6.91
C LYS A 2 -3.48 -16.98 6.08
N ILE A 3 -3.48 -16.13 5.05
CA ILE A 3 -4.59 -16.04 4.08
C ILE A 3 -4.32 -16.91 2.86
N THR A 4 -5.39 -17.34 2.17
CA THR A 4 -5.30 -18.13 0.93
C THR A 4 -5.61 -17.27 -0.31
N LYS A 5 -5.24 -17.76 -1.48
CA LYS A 5 -5.58 -17.09 -2.74
C LYS A 5 -7.08 -17.04 -3.00
N GLU A 6 -7.81 -18.07 -2.56
CA GLU A 6 -9.27 -18.11 -2.67
C GLU A 6 -9.90 -17.00 -1.83
N GLN A 7 -9.40 -16.79 -0.62
CA GLN A 7 -9.83 -15.67 0.23
C GLN A 7 -9.50 -14.31 -0.42
N LEU A 8 -8.29 -14.15 -0.98
CA LEU A 8 -7.95 -12.92 -1.72
C LEU A 8 -8.88 -12.69 -2.92
N LYS A 9 -9.20 -13.72 -3.69
CA LYS A 9 -10.14 -13.61 -4.84
C LYS A 9 -11.55 -13.28 -4.38
N ALA A 10 -12.00 -13.82 -3.26
CA ALA A 10 -13.33 -13.50 -2.72
C ALA A 10 -13.41 -12.04 -2.25
N ILE A 11 -12.33 -11.48 -1.72
CA ILE A 11 -12.26 -10.08 -1.25
C ILE A 11 -12.05 -9.12 -2.42
N MET A 12 -11.13 -9.45 -3.33
CA MET A 12 -10.69 -8.67 -4.49
C MET A 12 -10.91 -9.47 -5.79
N PRO A 13 -12.11 -9.48 -6.36
CA PRO A 13 -12.46 -10.36 -7.51
C PRO A 13 -11.61 -10.17 -8.76
N ASN A 14 -11.03 -8.98 -8.94
CA ASN A 14 -10.23 -8.66 -10.12
C ASN A 14 -8.72 -8.84 -9.91
N ILE A 15 -8.28 -9.25 -8.71
CA ILE A 15 -6.86 -9.25 -8.32
C ILE A 15 -5.98 -10.05 -9.30
N GLU A 16 -6.40 -11.24 -9.71
CA GLU A 16 -5.60 -12.09 -10.60
C GLU A 16 -5.39 -11.46 -11.98
N GLY A 17 -6.45 -10.91 -12.57
CA GLY A 17 -6.37 -10.19 -13.83
C GLY A 17 -5.57 -8.87 -13.73
N ASN A 18 -5.64 -8.21 -12.58
CA ASN A 18 -4.92 -6.98 -12.32
C ASN A 18 -3.42 -7.21 -12.12
N ILE A 19 -3.02 -8.27 -11.42
CA ILE A 19 -1.61 -8.68 -11.28
C ILE A 19 -0.99 -8.91 -12.66
N LYS A 20 -1.67 -9.66 -13.54
CA LYS A 20 -1.21 -9.90 -14.91
C LYS A 20 -1.03 -8.62 -15.73
N LYS A 21 -1.86 -7.60 -15.48
CA LYS A 21 -1.81 -6.30 -16.17
C LYS A 21 -0.88 -5.28 -15.50
N ASN A 22 -0.37 -5.55 -14.30
CA ASN A 22 0.52 -4.66 -13.60
C ASN A 22 1.96 -4.89 -14.10
N LYS A 23 2.54 -3.88 -14.77
CA LYS A 23 3.88 -3.97 -15.37
C LYS A 23 4.99 -4.35 -14.36
N HIS A 24 4.81 -4.03 -13.08
CA HIS A 24 5.78 -4.30 -12.03
C HIS A 24 5.62 -5.69 -11.39
N PHE A 25 4.46 -6.33 -11.60
CA PHE A 25 4.13 -7.68 -11.15
C PHE A 25 4.11 -8.69 -12.30
N ALA A 26 4.56 -8.27 -13.49
CA ALA A 26 4.54 -9.12 -14.69
C ALA A 26 5.23 -10.46 -14.44
N GLY A 27 4.54 -11.54 -14.80
CA GLY A 27 5.03 -12.91 -14.60
C GLY A 27 4.72 -13.53 -13.25
N MET A 28 4.22 -12.76 -12.27
CA MET A 28 3.80 -13.34 -11.00
C MET A 28 2.42 -13.99 -11.06
N THR A 29 2.29 -15.08 -10.35
CA THR A 29 1.03 -15.75 -10.05
C THR A 29 0.38 -15.17 -8.79
N LEU A 30 -0.92 -15.40 -8.61
CA LEU A 30 -1.61 -15.04 -7.37
C LEU A 30 -1.10 -15.85 -6.17
N ASP A 31 -0.66 -17.09 -6.39
CA ASP A 31 -0.04 -17.91 -5.33
C ASP A 31 1.22 -17.24 -4.80
N GLU A 32 2.15 -16.82 -5.66
CA GLU A 32 3.38 -16.12 -5.27
C GLU A 32 3.11 -14.80 -4.54
N VAL A 33 2.11 -14.03 -5.00
CA VAL A 33 1.69 -12.79 -4.31
C VAL A 33 1.11 -13.11 -2.93
N THR A 34 0.32 -14.17 -2.81
CA THR A 34 -0.25 -14.63 -1.53
C THR A 34 0.85 -15.05 -0.55
N GLU A 35 1.85 -15.77 -1.03
CA GLU A 35 3.01 -16.17 -0.23
C GLU A 35 3.81 -14.95 0.27
N LEU A 36 4.04 -13.95 -0.58
CA LEU A 36 4.72 -12.70 -0.18
C LEU A 36 3.90 -11.93 0.87
N LEU A 37 2.59 -11.83 0.70
CA LEU A 37 1.71 -11.20 1.68
C LEU A 37 1.81 -11.91 3.04
N ASN A 38 1.68 -13.22 3.06
CA ASN A 38 1.78 -14.03 4.27
C ASN A 38 3.15 -13.94 4.95
N LYS A 39 4.23 -13.95 4.13
CA LYS A 39 5.61 -13.85 4.63
C LYS A 39 5.85 -12.55 5.40
N TYR A 40 5.40 -11.43 4.84
CA TYR A 40 5.68 -10.12 5.44
C TYR A 40 4.63 -9.71 6.49
N ALA A 41 3.40 -10.20 6.43
CA ALA A 41 2.37 -9.88 7.41
C ALA A 41 2.78 -10.20 8.85
N GLU A 42 3.49 -11.30 9.06
CA GLU A 42 3.99 -11.70 10.37
C GLU A 42 4.99 -10.68 10.93
N GLU A 43 5.92 -10.19 10.10
CA GLU A 43 6.89 -9.14 10.44
C GLU A 43 6.22 -7.85 10.94
N PHE A 44 5.02 -7.54 10.43
CA PHE A 44 4.30 -6.31 10.74
C PHE A 44 3.09 -6.50 11.68
N GLY A 45 2.91 -7.72 12.21
CA GLY A 45 1.86 -8.03 13.16
C GLY A 45 0.45 -8.07 12.55
N ILE A 46 0.32 -8.27 11.23
CA ILE A 46 -0.97 -8.47 10.55
C ILE A 46 -1.31 -9.97 10.63
N THR A 47 -1.66 -10.44 11.82
CA THR A 47 -1.73 -11.87 12.14
C THR A 47 -3.10 -12.37 12.57
N THR A 48 -4.08 -11.48 12.72
CA THR A 48 -5.46 -11.83 13.09
C THR A 48 -6.42 -11.63 11.90
N PRO A 49 -7.56 -12.32 11.85
CA PRO A 49 -8.58 -12.13 10.82
C PRO A 49 -8.97 -10.66 10.65
N ARG A 50 -9.22 -9.97 11.76
CA ARG A 50 -9.65 -8.57 11.77
C ARG A 50 -8.56 -7.62 11.23
N ARG A 51 -7.29 -7.79 11.62
CA ARG A 51 -6.18 -7.00 11.08
C ARG A 51 -6.03 -7.19 9.57
N TRP A 52 -6.16 -8.43 9.11
CA TRP A 52 -6.17 -8.74 7.68
C TRP A 52 -7.34 -8.08 6.95
N ALA A 53 -8.57 -8.14 7.51
CA ALA A 53 -9.75 -7.54 6.88
C ALA A 53 -9.55 -6.04 6.66
N HIS A 54 -9.09 -5.33 7.68
CA HIS A 54 -8.81 -3.90 7.58
C HIS A 54 -7.66 -3.58 6.64
N TYR A 55 -6.54 -4.31 6.71
CA TYR A 55 -5.39 -4.10 5.84
C TYR A 55 -5.74 -4.31 4.36
N LEU A 56 -6.37 -5.44 4.04
CA LEU A 56 -6.77 -5.76 2.68
C LEU A 56 -7.76 -4.74 2.11
N ALA A 57 -8.69 -4.23 2.93
CA ALA A 57 -9.61 -3.19 2.50
C ALA A 57 -8.91 -1.90 2.06
N GLN A 58 -7.84 -1.51 2.77
CA GLN A 58 -7.07 -0.32 2.40
C GLN A 58 -6.29 -0.54 1.11
N ILE A 59 -5.48 -1.60 1.03
CA ILE A 59 -4.65 -1.84 -0.15
C ILE A 59 -5.47 -2.16 -1.41
N ALA A 60 -6.62 -2.80 -1.27
CA ALA A 60 -7.52 -3.07 -2.39
C ALA A 60 -7.99 -1.78 -3.06
N HIS A 61 -8.41 -0.80 -2.26
CA HIS A 61 -8.82 0.50 -2.76
C HIS A 61 -7.63 1.29 -3.34
N GLU A 62 -6.54 1.45 -2.57
CA GLU A 62 -5.39 2.29 -2.95
C GLU A 62 -4.69 1.81 -4.24
N SER A 63 -4.60 0.50 -4.45
CA SER A 63 -3.92 -0.10 -5.61
C SER A 63 -4.87 -0.52 -6.74
N MET A 64 -6.19 -0.28 -6.60
CA MET A 64 -7.22 -0.86 -7.47
C MET A 64 -7.03 -2.38 -7.62
N GLU A 65 -7.09 -3.11 -6.51
CA GLU A 65 -6.86 -4.56 -6.45
C GLU A 65 -5.53 -4.99 -7.11
N PHE A 66 -4.42 -4.35 -6.75
CA PHE A 66 -3.07 -4.59 -7.30
C PHE A 66 -2.86 -4.16 -8.76
N ARG A 67 -3.80 -3.41 -9.34
CA ARG A 67 -3.68 -2.93 -10.73
C ARG A 67 -2.54 -1.92 -10.88
N TYR A 68 -2.34 -1.07 -9.87
CA TYR A 68 -1.35 0.00 -9.90
C TYR A 68 -0.49 -0.01 -8.63
N THR A 69 0.81 -0.08 -8.82
CA THR A 69 1.83 0.07 -7.76
C THR A 69 2.74 1.27 -8.02
N GLU A 70 2.42 2.05 -9.03
CA GLU A 70 3.07 3.32 -9.33
C GLU A 70 2.02 4.33 -9.81
N GLU A 71 2.07 5.55 -9.28
CA GLU A 71 1.18 6.65 -9.68
C GLU A 71 1.26 6.90 -11.18
N ILE A 72 0.08 6.94 -11.85
CA ILE A 72 -0.01 7.16 -13.30
C ILE A 72 0.44 8.58 -13.65
N ALA A 73 0.08 9.56 -12.80
CA ALA A 73 0.51 10.93 -12.98
C ALA A 73 2.04 11.07 -12.87
N SER A 74 2.58 12.08 -13.55
CA SER A 74 4.03 12.30 -13.58
C SER A 74 4.65 12.61 -12.23
N GLY A 75 3.87 13.12 -11.26
CA GLY A 75 4.36 13.60 -9.97
C GLY A 75 4.80 15.06 -9.97
N ALA A 76 4.69 15.77 -11.12
CA ALA A 76 5.11 17.17 -11.24
C ALA A 76 4.47 18.10 -10.19
N LYS A 77 3.25 17.80 -9.74
CA LYS A 77 2.56 18.56 -8.68
C LYS A 77 3.27 18.52 -7.32
N TYR A 78 4.19 17.57 -7.14
CA TYR A 78 4.98 17.41 -5.91
C TYR A 78 6.37 18.06 -5.99
N ASP A 79 6.68 18.73 -7.11
CA ASP A 79 8.03 19.23 -7.40
C ASP A 79 8.27 20.65 -6.87
N THR A 80 7.20 21.42 -6.61
CA THR A 80 7.30 22.81 -6.20
C THR A 80 6.30 23.20 -5.12
N GLY A 81 6.53 24.33 -4.48
CA GLY A 81 5.61 24.97 -3.56
C GLY A 81 5.45 24.24 -2.22
N ALA A 82 4.40 24.58 -1.49
CA ALA A 82 4.14 24.07 -0.13
C ALA A 82 3.97 22.54 -0.08
N LEU A 83 3.47 21.93 -1.14
CA LEU A 83 3.29 20.48 -1.21
C LEU A 83 4.65 19.75 -1.30
N ALA A 84 5.60 20.29 -2.09
CA ALA A 84 6.96 19.77 -2.15
C ALA A 84 7.61 19.78 -0.76
N VAL A 85 7.58 20.94 -0.09
CA VAL A 85 8.13 21.10 1.26
C VAL A 85 7.50 20.09 2.25
N ARG A 86 6.18 19.93 2.24
CA ARG A 86 5.47 18.98 3.12
C ARG A 86 5.89 17.54 2.89
N LEU A 87 6.25 17.19 1.67
CA LEU A 87 6.69 15.84 1.27
C LEU A 87 8.21 15.62 1.46
N GLY A 88 8.94 16.66 1.89
CA GLY A 88 10.39 16.63 2.03
C GLY A 88 11.15 16.64 0.71
N ASN A 89 10.47 17.01 -0.38
CA ASN A 89 11.07 17.33 -1.67
C ASN A 89 11.64 18.74 -1.61
N THR A 90 12.65 19.04 -2.44
CA THR A 90 13.08 20.43 -2.58
C THR A 90 11.97 21.23 -3.28
N PRO A 91 11.74 22.50 -2.87
CA PRO A 91 10.73 23.34 -3.54
C PRO A 91 11.21 23.93 -4.87
N ALA A 92 12.45 23.68 -5.25
CA ALA A 92 12.99 24.00 -6.56
C ALA A 92 12.49 22.99 -7.61
N LYS A 93 12.28 23.43 -8.84
CA LYS A 93 11.86 22.58 -9.96
C LYS A 93 13.05 21.70 -10.42
N ASP A 94 13.39 20.68 -9.64
CA ASP A 94 14.56 19.83 -9.84
C ASP A 94 14.26 18.35 -10.13
N GLY A 95 12.97 17.99 -10.20
CA GLY A 95 12.53 16.62 -10.50
C GLY A 95 12.28 15.73 -9.29
N ASP A 96 12.44 16.24 -8.08
CA ASP A 96 12.15 15.47 -6.86
C ASP A 96 10.68 15.00 -6.82
N GLY A 97 9.74 15.79 -7.32
CA GLY A 97 8.33 15.42 -7.39
C GLY A 97 8.09 14.20 -8.27
N GLN A 98 8.69 14.16 -9.44
CA GLN A 98 8.61 13.03 -10.37
C GLN A 98 9.35 11.81 -9.83
N LYS A 99 10.51 12.03 -9.22
CA LYS A 99 11.35 10.98 -8.65
C LYS A 99 10.66 10.28 -7.49
N TYR A 100 10.06 11.02 -6.57
CA TYR A 100 9.44 10.50 -5.35
C TYR A 100 7.91 10.49 -5.41
N LYS A 101 7.34 10.33 -6.60
CA LYS A 101 5.89 10.13 -6.79
C LYS A 101 5.39 8.88 -6.07
N GLY A 102 4.09 8.71 -5.98
CA GLY A 102 3.46 7.58 -5.27
C GLY A 102 3.87 6.22 -5.82
N ARG A 103 4.37 5.33 -4.95
CA ARG A 103 4.70 3.93 -5.27
C ARG A 103 4.30 2.99 -4.15
N GLY A 104 4.13 1.71 -4.52
CA GLY A 104 3.67 0.65 -3.62
C GLY A 104 2.15 0.55 -3.53
N LEU A 105 1.66 -0.44 -2.77
CA LEU A 105 0.22 -0.71 -2.65
C LEU A 105 -0.54 0.39 -1.89
N ILE A 106 0.17 1.26 -1.14
CA ILE A 106 -0.42 2.37 -0.39
C ILE A 106 0.05 3.74 -0.90
N GLN A 107 0.70 3.77 -2.08
CA GLN A 107 1.15 4.99 -2.74
C GLN A 107 2.04 5.88 -1.86
N LEU A 108 3.12 5.31 -1.30
CA LEU A 108 4.11 6.04 -0.53
C LEU A 108 4.71 7.17 -1.39
N THR A 109 4.60 8.43 -0.95
CA THR A 109 4.92 9.63 -1.72
C THR A 109 5.85 10.56 -0.95
N GLY A 110 6.79 11.20 -1.64
CA GLY A 110 7.69 12.21 -1.12
C GLY A 110 9.02 11.66 -0.58
N LYS A 111 10.07 12.46 -0.77
CA LYS A 111 11.45 12.12 -0.39
C LYS A 111 11.59 11.77 1.09
N TYR A 112 10.85 12.48 1.96
CA TYR A 112 10.83 12.17 3.39
C TYR A 112 10.37 10.75 3.66
N ASN A 113 9.25 10.30 3.08
CA ASN A 113 8.73 8.95 3.31
C ASN A 113 9.64 7.87 2.71
N TYR A 114 10.25 8.12 1.54
CA TYR A 114 11.24 7.22 0.94
C TYR A 114 12.47 7.08 1.85
N ALA A 115 12.98 8.20 2.40
CA ALA A 115 14.12 8.18 3.31
C ALA A 115 13.82 7.46 4.62
N GLU A 116 12.62 7.65 5.19
CA GLU A 116 12.18 6.94 6.38
C GLU A 116 12.06 5.43 6.14
N TYR A 117 11.47 5.04 5.01
CA TYR A 117 11.36 3.62 4.66
C TYR A 117 12.73 2.99 4.37
N LYS A 118 13.66 3.74 3.75
CA LYS A 118 15.05 3.30 3.52
C LYS A 118 15.74 2.86 4.81
N LYS A 119 15.56 3.60 5.91
CA LYS A 119 16.15 3.26 7.22
C LYS A 119 15.71 1.88 7.72
N TYR A 120 14.56 1.42 7.26
CA TYR A 120 13.94 0.17 7.68
C TYR A 120 14.17 -0.99 6.69
N CYS A 121 14.06 -0.74 5.39
CA CYS A 121 13.93 -1.82 4.40
C CYS A 121 15.25 -2.49 3.98
N GLY A 122 16.40 -1.89 4.29
CA GLY A 122 17.72 -2.40 3.88
C GLY A 122 18.10 -2.14 2.41
N PHE A 123 17.25 -1.44 1.65
CA PHE A 123 17.49 -1.08 0.25
C PHE A 123 17.58 0.43 0.07
N ASP A 124 18.39 0.89 -0.89
CA ASP A 124 18.46 2.32 -1.20
C ASP A 124 17.33 2.77 -2.13
N VAL A 125 16.10 2.78 -1.58
CA VAL A 125 14.90 3.24 -2.29
C VAL A 125 14.89 4.74 -2.61
N VAL A 126 15.81 5.51 -2.06
CA VAL A 126 16.00 6.93 -2.39
C VAL A 126 16.72 7.08 -3.72
N LYS A 127 17.67 6.17 -4.00
CA LYS A 127 18.38 6.11 -5.29
C LYS A 127 17.61 5.30 -6.33
N GLN A 128 17.03 4.15 -5.91
CA GLN A 128 16.34 3.18 -6.76
C GLN A 128 14.85 3.19 -6.40
N THR A 129 14.17 4.29 -6.75
CA THR A 129 12.78 4.53 -6.34
C THR A 129 11.79 3.52 -6.91
N GLU A 130 12.11 2.93 -8.07
CA GLU A 130 11.29 1.90 -8.74
C GLU A 130 11.16 0.61 -7.92
N LEU A 131 12.09 0.33 -6.99
CA LEU A 131 12.00 -0.83 -6.09
C LEU A 131 10.71 -0.83 -5.27
N LEU A 132 10.16 0.35 -4.95
CA LEU A 132 8.89 0.46 -4.22
C LEU A 132 7.67 0.05 -5.06
N ALA A 133 7.77 0.03 -6.38
CA ALA A 133 6.70 -0.42 -7.26
C ALA A 133 6.73 -1.94 -7.51
N LYS A 134 7.90 -2.58 -7.31
CA LYS A 134 8.09 -4.03 -7.49
C LYS A 134 7.45 -4.83 -6.34
N PRO A 135 7.12 -6.11 -6.52
CA PRO A 135 6.31 -6.90 -5.58
C PRO A 135 6.73 -6.80 -4.12
N ILE A 136 7.99 -7.09 -3.81
CA ILE A 136 8.52 -7.05 -2.43
C ILE A 136 8.42 -5.63 -1.87
N GLY A 137 8.88 -4.64 -2.61
CA GLY A 137 8.85 -3.24 -2.17
C GLY A 137 7.43 -2.73 -1.98
N ALA A 138 6.51 -3.05 -2.90
CA ALA A 138 5.13 -2.62 -2.85
C ALA A 138 4.38 -3.19 -1.63
N ILE A 139 4.57 -4.48 -1.33
CA ILE A 139 3.95 -5.16 -0.20
C ILE A 139 4.59 -4.69 1.13
N ARG A 140 5.92 -4.76 1.26
CA ARG A 140 6.59 -4.41 2.52
C ARG A 140 6.42 -2.93 2.89
N SER A 141 6.46 -2.01 1.92
CA SER A 141 6.27 -0.58 2.22
C SER A 141 4.86 -0.26 2.72
N SER A 142 3.84 -0.96 2.19
CA SER A 142 2.47 -0.79 2.66
C SER A 142 2.27 -1.31 4.09
N MET A 143 2.87 -2.45 4.43
CA MET A 143 2.82 -3.01 5.79
C MET A 143 3.68 -2.19 6.78
N TRP A 144 4.82 -1.66 6.34
CA TRP A 144 5.60 -0.73 7.13
C TRP A 144 4.82 0.55 7.46
N PHE A 145 4.16 1.14 6.47
CA PHE A 145 3.27 2.29 6.67
C PHE A 145 2.16 1.96 7.66
N TRP A 146 1.53 0.79 7.52
CA TRP A 146 0.50 0.27 8.42
C TRP A 146 1.00 0.25 9.88
N ARG A 147 2.17 -0.33 10.12
CA ARG A 147 2.79 -0.36 11.46
C ARG A 147 3.19 1.03 11.95
N LYS A 148 3.81 1.85 11.09
CA LYS A 148 4.20 3.23 11.42
C LYS A 148 3.03 4.08 11.91
N LYS A 149 1.84 3.85 11.36
CA LYS A 149 0.59 4.54 11.74
C LYS A 149 -0.18 3.83 12.87
N ASN A 150 0.39 2.77 13.46
CA ASN A 150 -0.25 1.95 14.50
C ASN A 150 -1.64 1.43 14.10
N LEU A 151 -1.85 1.07 12.82
CA LEU A 151 -3.16 0.71 12.30
C LEU A 151 -3.64 -0.66 12.80
N ASN A 152 -2.75 -1.53 13.30
CA ASN A 152 -3.15 -2.76 13.99
C ASN A 152 -4.06 -2.48 15.20
N TYR A 153 -3.73 -1.45 16.01
CA TYR A 153 -4.56 -1.06 17.14
C TYR A 153 -5.98 -0.67 16.70
N TYR A 154 -6.08 0.16 15.68
CA TYR A 154 -7.39 0.57 15.15
C TYR A 154 -8.15 -0.57 14.47
N ALA A 155 -7.44 -1.52 13.87
CA ALA A 155 -8.07 -2.74 13.35
C ALA A 155 -8.63 -3.61 14.47
N ASP A 156 -7.88 -3.78 15.57
CA ASP A 156 -8.34 -4.59 16.72
C ASP A 156 -9.63 -4.07 17.35
N ILE A 157 -9.86 -2.75 17.31
CA ILE A 157 -11.10 -2.11 17.80
C ILE A 157 -12.11 -1.80 16.68
N ASP A 158 -11.93 -2.37 15.50
CA ASP A 158 -12.82 -2.23 14.33
C ASP A 158 -13.08 -0.79 13.88
N ALA A 159 -12.08 0.07 13.93
CA ALA A 159 -12.19 1.50 13.64
C ALA A 159 -11.89 1.84 12.17
N LEU A 160 -12.63 1.27 11.20
CA LEU A 160 -12.40 1.42 9.76
C LEU A 160 -12.36 2.89 9.30
N LEU A 161 -13.23 3.75 9.81
CA LEU A 161 -13.24 5.17 9.46
C LEU A 161 -11.94 5.87 9.91
N THR A 162 -11.46 5.56 11.11
CA THR A 162 -10.18 6.09 11.63
C THR A 162 -9.02 5.63 10.78
N ILE A 163 -8.96 4.33 10.44
CA ILE A 163 -7.93 3.78 9.55
C ILE A 163 -7.94 4.49 8.20
N THR A 164 -9.12 4.71 7.62
CA THR A 164 -9.26 5.45 6.35
C THR A 164 -8.68 6.86 6.46
N LYS A 165 -9.05 7.61 7.51
CA LYS A 165 -8.53 8.99 7.73
C LYS A 165 -7.02 9.01 7.92
N LEU A 166 -6.46 8.06 8.66
CA LEU A 166 -5.01 7.96 8.88
C LEU A 166 -4.24 7.53 7.62
N SER A 167 -4.88 6.79 6.72
CA SER A 167 -4.28 6.31 5.47
C SER A 167 -4.24 7.40 4.40
N ASN A 168 -5.32 8.15 4.20
CA ASN A 168 -5.42 9.12 3.08
C ASN A 168 -5.61 10.59 3.50
N GLY A 169 -5.66 10.88 4.79
CA GLY A 169 -5.86 12.24 5.32
C GLY A 169 -7.31 12.73 5.31
N GLY A 170 -8.27 11.88 4.93
CA GLY A 170 -9.68 12.24 4.85
C GLY A 170 -10.59 11.02 4.76
N THR A 171 -11.79 11.21 4.18
CA THR A 171 -12.79 10.14 4.03
C THR A 171 -12.97 9.67 2.58
N ASN A 172 -12.08 10.09 1.68
CA ASN A 172 -12.14 9.69 0.27
C ASN A 172 -12.07 8.17 0.12
N GLY A 173 -12.98 7.62 -0.68
CA GLY A 173 -13.06 6.18 -0.92
C GLY A 173 -13.56 5.34 0.26
N TYR A 174 -14.10 5.96 1.33
CA TYR A 174 -14.56 5.22 2.50
C TYR A 174 -15.61 4.15 2.16
N SER A 175 -16.59 4.47 1.31
CA SER A 175 -17.63 3.50 0.91
C SER A 175 -17.05 2.29 0.16
N GLU A 176 -16.03 2.49 -0.66
CA GLU A 176 -15.36 1.39 -1.37
C GLU A 176 -14.50 0.55 -0.44
N ARG A 177 -13.73 1.19 0.46
CA ARG A 177 -12.97 0.49 1.50
C ARG A 177 -13.90 -0.33 2.38
N LYS A 178 -15.07 0.23 2.73
CA LYS A 178 -16.08 -0.50 3.50
C LYS A 178 -16.58 -1.74 2.75
N LYS A 179 -16.82 -1.67 1.44
CA LYS A 179 -17.21 -2.84 0.64
C LYS A 179 -16.15 -3.95 0.68
N TYR A 180 -14.87 -3.59 0.56
CA TYR A 180 -13.78 -4.57 0.69
C TYR A 180 -13.68 -5.13 2.10
N HIS A 181 -13.83 -4.27 3.12
CA HIS A 181 -13.84 -4.69 4.52
C HIS A 181 -14.99 -5.66 4.80
N ASP A 182 -16.22 -5.34 4.38
CA ASP A 182 -17.38 -6.20 4.58
C ASP A 182 -17.24 -7.58 3.87
N ARG A 183 -16.54 -7.62 2.72
CA ARG A 183 -16.19 -8.89 2.06
C ARG A 183 -15.16 -9.66 2.87
N ALA A 184 -14.14 -8.95 3.36
CA ALA A 184 -13.08 -9.57 4.15
C ALA A 184 -13.59 -10.13 5.47
N GLU A 185 -14.46 -9.39 6.17
CA GLU A 185 -15.13 -9.87 7.38
C GLU A 185 -15.88 -11.19 7.13
N ARG A 186 -16.66 -11.28 6.06
CA ARG A 186 -17.41 -12.51 5.72
C ARG A 186 -16.53 -13.72 5.39
N VAL A 187 -15.28 -13.49 4.98
CA VAL A 187 -14.37 -14.55 4.49
C VAL A 187 -13.33 -14.93 5.53
N LEU A 188 -12.96 -14.00 6.41
CA LEU A 188 -11.82 -14.17 7.34
C LEU A 188 -12.23 -14.22 8.80
N VAL A 189 -13.32 -13.55 9.16
CA VAL A 189 -13.86 -13.47 10.53
C VAL A 189 -15.10 -14.32 10.68
#